data_1ad039d23c386bcb4967bdcb439dfe55
#
_entry.id   1ad039d23c386bcb4967bdcb439dfe55
#
_cell.length_a   1.000
_cell.length_b   1.000
_cell.length_c   1.000
_cell.angle_alpha   90.00
_cell.angle_beta   90.00
_cell.angle_gamma   90.00
#
_symmetry.space_group_name_H-M   'P 1'
#
loop_
_entity.id
_entity.type
_entity.pdbx_description
1 polymer ?
#
loop_
_entity_poly.entity_id
_entity_poly.type
_entity_poly.pdbx_seq_one_letter_code
_entity_poly.pdbx_strand_id
1 'polypeptide(L)'
;MTDLTGRVVGIWGLGKEGLSMARTAAAHGAARIVAVDDRAGEPVDTGVAGLSVHYGAESVPLLSETDIVFVSPGVPWRNPLFEELRRTGPPVSSAADWYLAAHGARTIGVTGTKGKSTTAAFLAHLLAGLGVPAVAAGNIGTPLSDLTAPDRAPHDAQWVVAELSSQQCALLRTSPAVAVITNLYQDHLDFHGDIPSYYAAKACIFEHGARVLITTPEVVAALDRVGITDLPPVRLVHPSEVRVPRSGGVMSYEHNVANAALAALAAAEVLGRPVTDAEIDHAAGTFAGLPHRLQTVRTTGGTRWVDDTLATTGESVVAALRAMPAGAAVALIVGGMDRGLDYQGLDDYLCSGARRVTLIQGPSNGALIGTRFAQEHADRTHRVDSLQAAVGTAAGLADIDVVLLSPGAASYDTYRNYEAKAAAFCGYIDTL
;
A
#
# COMPACT_ATOMS: atom_id res chain seq x y z
N MET A 1 6.87 24.87 0.19
CA MET A 1 6.07 24.44 -1.00
C MET A 1 6.34 25.42 -2.12
N THR A 2 6.69 24.96 -3.31
CA THR A 2 6.87 25.84 -4.47
C THR A 2 5.51 26.42 -4.87
N ASP A 3 5.42 27.73 -5.02
CA ASP A 3 4.22 28.41 -5.51
C ASP A 3 4.01 28.05 -6.98
N LEU A 4 2.81 27.59 -7.34
CA LEU A 4 2.42 27.19 -8.70
C LEU A 4 1.65 28.27 -9.45
N THR A 5 1.31 29.39 -8.79
CA THR A 5 0.53 30.48 -9.38
C THR A 5 1.24 31.05 -10.62
N GLY A 6 0.53 31.05 -11.75
CA GLY A 6 1.03 31.58 -13.02
C GLY A 6 2.11 30.75 -13.70
N ARG A 7 2.50 29.58 -13.14
CA ARG A 7 3.53 28.70 -13.73
C ARG A 7 2.97 27.75 -14.78
N VAL A 8 3.86 27.33 -15.66
CA VAL A 8 3.64 26.17 -16.55
C VAL A 8 4.12 24.92 -15.80
N VAL A 9 3.20 24.03 -15.47
CA VAL A 9 3.49 22.83 -14.68
C VAL A 9 3.54 21.60 -15.58
N GLY A 10 4.66 20.89 -15.56
CA GLY A 10 4.84 19.60 -16.20
C GLY A 10 4.42 18.44 -15.26
N ILE A 11 3.80 17.41 -15.84
CA ILE A 11 3.47 16.17 -15.11
C ILE A 11 3.89 15.00 -15.98
N TRP A 12 4.72 14.12 -15.41
CA TRP A 12 5.14 12.90 -16.07
C TRP A 12 4.49 11.68 -15.41
N GLY A 13 3.67 10.96 -16.16
CA GLY A 13 2.86 9.83 -15.74
C GLY A 13 1.47 10.23 -15.23
N LEU A 14 0.44 9.72 -15.91
CA LEU A 14 -0.98 10.05 -15.67
C LEU A 14 -1.73 8.99 -14.84
N GLY A 15 -1.01 8.29 -13.96
CA GLY A 15 -1.65 7.47 -12.95
C GLY A 15 -2.40 8.30 -11.89
N LYS A 16 -2.89 7.65 -10.84
CA LYS A 16 -3.66 8.27 -9.75
C LYS A 16 -3.00 9.54 -9.18
N GLU A 17 -1.68 9.49 -8.92
CA GLU A 17 -0.93 10.63 -8.37
C GLU A 17 -0.73 11.76 -9.39
N GLY A 18 -0.41 11.43 -10.63
CA GLY A 18 -0.24 12.43 -11.67
C GLY A 18 -1.52 13.21 -11.95
N LEU A 19 -2.66 12.52 -12.02
CA LEU A 19 -3.97 13.16 -12.16
C LEU A 19 -4.35 13.98 -10.91
N SER A 20 -4.02 13.51 -9.72
CA SER A 20 -4.18 14.28 -8.49
C SER A 20 -3.34 15.55 -8.54
N MET A 21 -2.06 15.44 -8.92
CA MET A 21 -1.18 16.61 -9.02
C MET A 21 -1.64 17.60 -10.10
N ALA A 22 -2.21 17.13 -11.22
CA ALA A 22 -2.79 17.99 -12.24
C ALA A 22 -3.96 18.83 -11.69
N ARG A 23 -4.89 18.19 -10.98
CA ARG A 23 -6.00 18.90 -10.30
C ARG A 23 -5.47 19.91 -9.28
N THR A 24 -4.48 19.49 -8.50
CA THR A 24 -3.84 20.34 -7.48
C THR A 24 -3.16 21.55 -8.14
N ALA A 25 -2.41 21.36 -9.22
CA ALA A 25 -1.77 22.46 -9.93
C ALA A 25 -2.80 23.47 -10.47
N ALA A 26 -3.90 22.99 -11.04
CA ALA A 26 -5.00 23.84 -11.48
C ALA A 26 -5.62 24.63 -10.31
N ALA A 27 -5.89 23.96 -9.17
CA ALA A 27 -6.46 24.59 -7.98
C ALA A 27 -5.51 25.63 -7.35
N HIS A 28 -4.20 25.46 -7.50
CA HIS A 28 -3.16 26.41 -7.07
C HIS A 28 -2.78 27.45 -8.15
N GLY A 29 -3.62 27.64 -9.16
CA GLY A 29 -3.51 28.74 -10.13
C GLY A 29 -2.39 28.57 -11.15
N ALA A 30 -2.00 27.35 -11.50
CA ALA A 30 -1.08 27.12 -12.63
C ALA A 30 -1.65 27.73 -13.92
N ALA A 31 -0.82 28.45 -14.70
CA ALA A 31 -1.25 29.07 -15.94
C ALA A 31 -1.52 28.03 -17.04
N ARG A 32 -0.75 26.96 -17.07
CA ARG A 32 -0.88 25.83 -18.01
C ARG A 32 -0.34 24.56 -17.35
N ILE A 33 -0.94 23.42 -17.70
CA ILE A 33 -0.48 22.11 -17.26
C ILE A 33 -0.21 21.24 -18.48
N VAL A 34 1.02 20.73 -18.60
CA VAL A 34 1.45 19.83 -19.67
C VAL A 34 1.70 18.45 -19.05
N ALA A 35 0.86 17.49 -19.36
CA ALA A 35 1.03 16.13 -18.88
C ALA A 35 1.51 15.21 -19.99
N VAL A 36 2.47 14.36 -19.66
CA VAL A 36 3.02 13.34 -20.56
C VAL A 36 2.89 11.98 -19.88
N ASP A 37 2.36 10.99 -20.61
CA ASP A 37 2.48 9.57 -20.26
C ASP A 37 3.30 8.90 -21.38
N ASP A 38 4.48 8.39 -21.06
CA ASP A 38 5.40 7.79 -22.04
C ASP A 38 4.93 6.43 -22.56
N ARG A 39 3.84 5.88 -22.02
CA ARG A 39 3.14 4.72 -22.55
C ARG A 39 2.19 5.15 -23.68
N ALA A 40 1.95 4.25 -24.63
CA ALA A 40 0.89 4.43 -25.61
C ALA A 40 -0.48 4.46 -24.89
N GLY A 41 -1.33 5.39 -25.25
CA GLY A 41 -2.64 5.53 -24.64
C GLY A 41 -3.61 6.30 -25.55
N GLU A 42 -4.90 6.16 -25.26
CA GLU A 42 -5.92 7.02 -25.89
C GLU A 42 -6.16 8.26 -25.03
N PRO A 43 -6.57 9.39 -25.63
CA PRO A 43 -6.90 10.59 -24.90
C PRO A 43 -7.99 10.32 -23.85
N VAL A 44 -7.67 10.63 -22.59
CA VAL A 44 -8.62 10.53 -21.46
C VAL A 44 -9.14 11.92 -21.15
N ASP A 45 -10.46 12.08 -21.09
CA ASP A 45 -11.04 13.30 -20.53
C ASP A 45 -10.77 13.31 -19.00
N THR A 46 -9.90 14.21 -18.61
CA THR A 46 -9.48 14.32 -17.19
C THR A 46 -10.34 15.29 -16.39
N GLY A 47 -11.18 16.08 -17.05
CA GLY A 47 -11.96 17.15 -16.42
C GLY A 47 -11.13 18.27 -15.79
N VAL A 48 -9.81 18.33 -16.03
CA VAL A 48 -8.91 19.34 -15.45
C VAL A 48 -8.73 20.51 -16.41
N ALA A 49 -9.12 21.70 -15.97
CA ALA A 49 -8.98 22.91 -16.77
C ALA A 49 -7.49 23.24 -17.04
N GLY A 50 -7.18 23.65 -18.28
CA GLY A 50 -5.82 24.04 -18.68
C GLY A 50 -4.83 22.89 -18.83
N LEU A 51 -5.28 21.63 -18.76
CA LEU A 51 -4.45 20.45 -18.95
C LEU A 51 -4.39 20.05 -20.42
N SER A 52 -3.16 19.96 -20.97
CA SER A 52 -2.87 19.28 -22.24
C SER A 52 -2.22 17.93 -21.95
N VAL A 53 -2.70 16.86 -22.59
CA VAL A 53 -2.20 15.49 -22.40
C VAL A 53 -1.52 15.01 -23.68
N HIS A 54 -0.33 14.45 -23.53
CA HIS A 54 0.49 13.90 -24.60
C HIS A 54 0.92 12.48 -24.26
N TYR A 55 0.97 11.59 -25.22
CA TYR A 55 1.32 10.18 -25.05
C TYR A 55 2.57 9.84 -25.87
N GLY A 56 3.27 8.79 -25.43
CA GLY A 56 4.48 8.30 -26.07
C GLY A 56 5.76 8.94 -25.56
N ALA A 57 6.86 8.19 -25.63
CA ALA A 57 8.17 8.64 -25.17
C ALA A 57 8.68 9.89 -25.92
N GLU A 58 8.28 10.07 -27.15
CA GLU A 58 8.59 11.24 -28.00
C GLU A 58 7.99 12.55 -27.46
N SER A 59 7.01 12.47 -26.59
CA SER A 59 6.38 13.63 -25.94
C SER A 59 7.13 14.13 -24.71
N VAL A 60 8.02 13.33 -24.12
CA VAL A 60 8.75 13.69 -22.89
C VAL A 60 9.55 14.99 -23.00
N PRO A 61 10.18 15.33 -24.14
CA PRO A 61 10.87 16.62 -24.33
C PRO A 61 9.99 17.86 -24.11
N LEU A 62 8.65 17.75 -24.26
CA LEU A 62 7.73 18.86 -23.98
C LEU A 62 7.79 19.33 -22.52
N LEU A 63 8.19 18.46 -21.59
CA LEU A 63 8.36 18.80 -20.18
C LEU A 63 9.50 19.77 -19.94
N SER A 64 10.48 19.86 -20.85
CA SER A 64 11.59 20.82 -20.74
C SER A 64 11.16 22.28 -20.92
N GLU A 65 9.96 22.52 -21.48
CA GLU A 65 9.38 23.85 -21.65
C GLU A 65 8.52 24.31 -20.47
N THR A 66 8.54 23.58 -19.37
CA THR A 66 7.77 23.89 -18.16
C THR A 66 8.63 24.54 -17.07
N ASP A 67 8.02 25.15 -16.05
CA ASP A 67 8.75 25.78 -14.96
C ASP A 67 9.11 24.80 -13.84
N ILE A 68 8.40 23.67 -13.73
CA ILE A 68 8.61 22.58 -12.80
C ILE A 68 7.95 21.31 -13.31
N VAL A 69 8.57 20.16 -13.08
CA VAL A 69 8.01 18.86 -13.45
C VAL A 69 7.73 18.03 -12.20
N PHE A 70 6.51 17.52 -12.10
CA PHE A 70 6.12 16.52 -11.11
C PHE A 70 6.12 15.13 -11.75
N VAL A 71 6.91 14.22 -11.19
CA VAL A 71 7.05 12.85 -11.69
C VAL A 71 6.24 11.90 -10.83
N SER A 72 5.39 11.09 -11.48
CA SER A 72 4.63 10.04 -10.83
C SER A 72 5.53 8.87 -10.42
N PRO A 73 5.23 8.15 -9.32
CA PRO A 73 6.05 7.04 -8.82
C PRO A 73 6.22 5.88 -9.81
N GLY A 74 5.32 5.76 -10.79
CA GLY A 74 5.38 4.73 -11.82
C GLY A 74 6.42 4.98 -12.91
N VAL A 75 6.98 6.19 -12.99
CA VAL A 75 8.04 6.52 -13.97
C VAL A 75 9.38 6.05 -13.41
N PRO A 76 10.07 5.09 -14.07
CA PRO A 76 11.34 4.59 -13.57
C PRO A 76 12.41 5.69 -13.58
N TRP A 77 13.03 5.95 -12.44
CA TRP A 77 14.12 6.93 -12.32
C TRP A 77 15.38 6.56 -13.11
N ARG A 78 15.52 5.29 -13.52
CA ARG A 78 16.55 4.80 -14.45
C ARG A 78 16.20 5.01 -15.92
N ASN A 79 15.05 5.62 -16.24
CA ASN A 79 14.70 5.98 -17.60
C ASN A 79 15.71 7.02 -18.12
N PRO A 80 16.38 6.79 -19.27
CA PRO A 80 17.35 7.74 -19.82
C PRO A 80 16.77 9.14 -20.02
N LEU A 81 15.50 9.25 -20.41
CA LEU A 81 14.81 10.53 -20.57
C LEU A 81 14.63 11.25 -19.23
N PHE A 82 14.50 10.51 -18.13
CA PHE A 82 14.42 11.09 -16.78
C PHE A 82 15.77 11.69 -16.35
N GLU A 83 16.88 10.98 -16.62
CA GLU A 83 18.22 11.49 -16.35
C GLU A 83 18.54 12.74 -17.18
N GLU A 84 18.12 12.74 -18.45
CA GLU A 84 18.28 13.92 -19.32
C GLU A 84 17.48 15.11 -18.79
N LEU A 85 16.20 14.91 -18.47
CA LEU A 85 15.34 15.94 -17.90
C LEU A 85 15.93 16.52 -16.58
N ARG A 86 16.43 15.67 -15.71
CA ARG A 86 17.09 16.11 -14.46
C ARG A 86 18.34 16.95 -14.69
N ARG A 87 19.11 16.64 -15.73
CA ARG A 87 20.38 17.30 -16.02
C ARG A 87 20.21 18.65 -16.71
N THR A 88 19.24 18.78 -17.58
CA THR A 88 19.10 19.92 -18.52
C THR A 88 17.77 20.65 -18.45
N GLY A 89 16.78 20.04 -17.81
CA GLY A 89 15.40 20.54 -17.73
C GLY A 89 15.10 21.39 -16.52
N PRO A 90 13.83 21.69 -16.28
CA PRO A 90 13.37 22.43 -15.12
C PRO A 90 13.53 21.59 -13.82
N PRO A 91 13.36 22.19 -12.63
CA PRO A 91 13.33 21.46 -11.38
C PRO A 91 12.32 20.30 -11.40
N VAL A 92 12.78 19.13 -10.95
CA VAL A 92 11.95 17.94 -10.83
C VAL A 92 11.58 17.71 -9.37
N SER A 93 10.33 17.40 -9.09
CA SER A 93 9.80 17.04 -7.77
C SER A 93 8.78 15.91 -7.90
N SER A 94 8.19 15.49 -6.80
CA SER A 94 7.03 14.60 -6.75
C SER A 94 5.90 15.24 -5.94
N ALA A 95 4.70 14.71 -6.08
CA ALA A 95 3.56 15.16 -5.27
C ALA A 95 3.84 15.01 -3.77
N ALA A 96 4.53 13.93 -3.36
CA ALA A 96 4.90 13.68 -1.98
C ALA A 96 5.94 14.69 -1.47
N ASP A 97 7.01 14.93 -2.24
CA ASP A 97 8.05 15.91 -1.87
C ASP A 97 7.48 17.34 -1.78
N TRP A 98 6.67 17.71 -2.76
CA TRP A 98 6.01 19.03 -2.77
C TRP A 98 5.09 19.23 -1.55
N TYR A 99 4.33 18.18 -1.17
CA TYR A 99 3.51 18.19 0.03
C TYR A 99 4.36 18.32 1.31
N LEU A 100 5.40 17.51 1.45
CA LEU A 100 6.28 17.51 2.63
C LEU A 100 7.01 18.83 2.82
N ALA A 101 7.36 19.52 1.75
CA ALA A 101 8.01 20.85 1.83
C ALA A 101 7.15 21.90 2.55
N ALA A 102 5.82 21.73 2.60
CA ALA A 102 4.92 22.62 3.34
C ALA A 102 4.47 22.00 4.68
N HIS A 103 4.22 20.71 4.71
CA HIS A 103 3.49 20.03 5.78
C HIS A 103 4.33 18.98 6.52
N GLY A 104 5.62 18.81 6.17
CA GLY A 104 6.49 17.80 6.76
C GLY A 104 6.60 17.87 8.28
N ALA A 105 6.53 19.06 8.87
CA ALA A 105 6.58 19.26 10.32
C ALA A 105 5.43 18.58 11.10
N ARG A 106 4.30 18.35 10.45
CA ARG A 106 3.12 17.63 11.00
C ARG A 106 2.80 16.36 10.22
N THR A 107 3.81 15.76 9.62
CA THR A 107 3.69 14.50 8.90
C THR A 107 4.51 13.42 9.56
N ILE A 108 3.91 12.24 9.69
CA ILE A 108 4.58 10.99 10.01
C ILE A 108 4.65 10.19 8.72
N GLY A 109 5.85 9.96 8.19
CA GLY A 109 6.02 9.14 6.99
C GLY A 109 6.20 7.67 7.36
N VAL A 110 5.49 6.79 6.69
CA VAL A 110 5.56 5.34 6.89
C VAL A 110 5.97 4.67 5.60
N THR A 111 7.13 4.01 5.60
CA THR A 111 7.60 3.16 4.50
C THR A 111 8.02 1.79 4.99
N GLY A 112 8.50 0.95 4.10
CA GLY A 112 8.97 -0.42 4.35
C GLY A 112 8.60 -1.35 3.20
N THR A 113 8.97 -2.61 3.27
CA THR A 113 8.59 -3.58 2.24
C THR A 113 7.15 -4.02 2.44
N LYS A 114 6.78 -4.48 3.61
CA LYS A 114 5.42 -4.94 3.99
C LYS A 114 4.92 -4.15 5.22
N GLY A 115 3.61 -4.14 5.46
CA GLY A 115 3.02 -3.54 6.66
C GLY A 115 2.78 -2.02 6.63
N LYS A 116 3.29 -1.29 5.65
CA LYS A 116 3.14 0.18 5.53
C LYS A 116 1.71 0.66 5.72
N SER A 117 0.80 0.17 4.91
CA SER A 117 -0.61 0.60 4.89
C SER A 117 -1.30 0.33 6.22
N THR A 118 -1.07 -0.86 6.80
CA THR A 118 -1.65 -1.24 8.10
C THR A 118 -1.11 -0.35 9.21
N THR A 119 0.21 -0.11 9.23
CA THR A 119 0.85 0.78 10.21
C THR A 119 0.32 2.20 10.10
N ALA A 120 0.26 2.75 8.87
CA ALA A 120 -0.21 4.11 8.65
C ALA A 120 -1.68 4.29 9.06
N ALA A 121 -2.55 3.38 8.65
CA ALA A 121 -3.97 3.46 8.99
C ALA A 121 -4.22 3.25 10.49
N PHE A 122 -3.55 2.26 11.11
CA PHE A 122 -3.67 2.03 12.54
C PHE A 122 -3.12 3.19 13.37
N LEU A 123 -1.99 3.78 12.97
CA LEU A 123 -1.42 4.96 13.63
C LEU A 123 -2.38 6.16 13.59
N ALA A 124 -2.97 6.44 12.44
CA ALA A 124 -3.96 7.52 12.32
C ALA A 124 -5.18 7.24 13.21
N HIS A 125 -5.68 5.99 13.24
CA HIS A 125 -6.78 5.56 14.10
C HIS A 125 -6.43 5.70 15.59
N LEU A 126 -5.23 5.27 16.00
CA LEU A 126 -4.73 5.37 17.37
C LEU A 126 -4.63 6.83 17.81
N LEU A 127 -4.02 7.71 17.01
CA LEU A 127 -3.90 9.14 17.31
C LEU A 127 -5.29 9.79 17.46
N ALA A 128 -6.21 9.50 16.54
CA ALA A 128 -7.58 10.03 16.60
C ALA A 128 -8.30 9.56 17.88
N GLY A 129 -8.17 8.29 18.24
CA GLY A 129 -8.71 7.75 19.50
C GLY A 129 -8.10 8.37 20.76
N LEU A 130 -6.88 8.90 20.67
CA LEU A 130 -6.18 9.62 21.75
C LEU A 130 -6.43 11.13 21.72
N GLY A 131 -7.40 11.60 20.92
CA GLY A 131 -7.78 13.01 20.84
C GLY A 131 -6.87 13.89 19.97
N VAL A 132 -5.96 13.28 19.19
CA VAL A 132 -5.12 13.99 18.23
C VAL A 132 -5.73 13.82 16.84
N PRO A 133 -6.22 14.89 16.18
CA PRO A 133 -6.70 14.78 14.82
C PRO A 133 -5.64 14.22 13.89
N ALA A 134 -5.92 13.10 13.22
CA ALA A 134 -4.99 12.46 12.31
C ALA A 134 -5.72 11.79 11.14
N VAL A 135 -5.07 11.75 9.98
CA VAL A 135 -5.56 11.09 8.77
C VAL A 135 -4.45 10.31 8.08
N ALA A 136 -4.76 9.12 7.58
CA ALA A 136 -3.85 8.35 6.73
C ALA A 136 -4.05 8.75 5.25
N ALA A 137 -2.96 8.97 4.54
CA ALA A 137 -2.96 9.39 3.13
C ALA A 137 -1.70 8.94 2.38
N GLY A 138 -1.58 9.25 1.10
CA GLY A 138 -0.41 8.97 0.27
C GLY A 138 -0.62 7.80 -0.67
N ASN A 139 0.22 6.78 -0.59
CA ASN A 139 0.10 5.58 -1.42
C ASN A 139 -1.20 4.79 -1.13
N ILE A 140 -1.76 4.92 0.07
CA ILE A 140 -3.12 4.47 0.40
C ILE A 140 -4.09 5.64 0.41
N GLY A 141 -5.36 5.33 0.16
CA GLY A 141 -6.46 6.29 0.29
C GLY A 141 -6.28 7.52 -0.61
N THR A 142 -6.27 8.70 -0.01
CA THR A 142 -6.16 9.99 -0.71
C THR A 142 -4.71 10.33 -1.03
N PRO A 143 -4.35 10.68 -2.29
CA PRO A 143 -3.04 11.22 -2.62
C PRO A 143 -2.69 12.45 -1.77
N LEU A 144 -1.40 12.62 -1.42
CA LEU A 144 -0.96 13.74 -0.58
C LEU A 144 -1.27 15.10 -1.21
N SER A 145 -1.16 15.23 -2.53
CA SER A 145 -1.48 16.46 -3.24
C SER A 145 -2.95 16.86 -3.11
N ASP A 146 -3.88 15.92 -3.07
CA ASP A 146 -5.31 16.23 -2.87
C ASP A 146 -5.59 16.86 -1.50
N LEU A 147 -4.73 16.63 -0.50
CA LEU A 147 -4.86 17.26 0.83
C LEU A 147 -4.49 18.75 0.83
N THR A 148 -3.90 19.26 -0.23
CA THR A 148 -3.55 20.68 -0.33
C THR A 148 -4.62 21.51 -1.02
N ALA A 149 -5.69 20.87 -1.53
CA ALA A 149 -6.82 21.57 -2.10
C ALA A 149 -7.49 22.48 -1.03
N PRO A 150 -7.91 23.69 -1.39
CA PRO A 150 -8.41 24.69 -0.41
C PRO A 150 -9.56 24.19 0.46
N ASP A 151 -10.38 23.27 -0.05
CA ASP A 151 -11.51 22.63 0.64
C ASP A 151 -11.14 21.37 1.42
N ARG A 152 -9.90 20.89 1.30
CA ARG A 152 -9.39 19.64 1.90
C ARG A 152 -8.09 19.79 2.67
N ALA A 153 -7.52 21.00 2.68
CA ALA A 153 -6.26 21.25 3.38
C ALA A 153 -6.38 20.81 4.85
N PRO A 154 -5.40 20.07 5.39
CA PRO A 154 -5.39 19.69 6.79
C PRO A 154 -5.49 20.95 7.65
N HIS A 155 -6.36 20.93 8.67
CA HIS A 155 -6.35 21.99 9.66
C HIS A 155 -4.96 22.02 10.35
N ASP A 156 -4.52 23.20 10.79
CA ASP A 156 -3.20 23.39 11.40
C ASP A 156 -2.91 22.45 12.59
N ALA A 157 -3.94 21.91 13.23
CA ALA A 157 -3.81 20.93 14.31
C ALA A 157 -3.76 19.48 13.85
N GLN A 158 -4.04 19.17 12.57
CA GLN A 158 -4.16 17.81 12.08
C GLN A 158 -2.79 17.22 11.72
N TRP A 159 -2.54 15.97 12.14
CA TRP A 159 -1.41 15.17 11.69
C TRP A 159 -1.77 14.38 10.44
N VAL A 160 -0.82 14.24 9.53
CA VAL A 160 -0.96 13.35 8.37
C VAL A 160 -0.01 12.19 8.53
N VAL A 161 -0.54 10.98 8.48
CA VAL A 161 0.24 9.75 8.44
C VAL A 161 0.36 9.35 6.97
N ALA A 162 1.51 9.68 6.38
CA ALA A 162 1.77 9.50 4.96
C ALA A 162 2.36 8.12 4.69
N GLU A 163 1.61 7.21 4.06
CA GLU A 163 2.20 6.02 3.49
C GLU A 163 3.00 6.36 2.24
N LEU A 164 4.27 5.97 2.20
CA LEU A 164 5.19 6.25 1.11
C LEU A 164 5.78 4.94 0.55
N SER A 165 5.61 4.73 -0.75
CA SER A 165 6.28 3.64 -1.48
C SER A 165 7.78 3.95 -1.63
N SER A 166 8.60 2.96 -2.03
CA SER A 166 10.01 3.20 -2.31
C SER A 166 10.23 4.16 -3.48
N GLN A 167 9.33 4.10 -4.47
CA GLN A 167 9.36 5.00 -5.62
C GLN A 167 9.06 6.45 -5.22
N GLN A 168 8.12 6.67 -4.30
CA GLN A 168 7.84 8.00 -3.76
C GLN A 168 8.99 8.50 -2.90
N CYS A 169 9.56 7.63 -2.03
CA CYS A 169 10.70 7.98 -1.19
C CYS A 169 11.92 8.42 -2.01
N ALA A 170 12.22 7.75 -3.13
CA ALA A 170 13.39 8.04 -3.97
C ALA A 170 13.44 9.49 -4.51
N LEU A 171 12.31 10.18 -4.55
CA LEU A 171 12.20 11.55 -5.05
C LEU A 171 12.09 12.60 -3.93
N LEU A 172 12.17 12.19 -2.66
CA LEU A 172 12.09 13.11 -1.54
C LEU A 172 13.36 13.96 -1.43
N ARG A 173 13.17 15.21 -1.12
CA ARG A 173 14.19 16.21 -0.71
C ARG A 173 13.83 16.86 0.62
N THR A 174 12.67 16.49 1.16
CA THR A 174 12.18 16.92 2.47
C THR A 174 11.64 15.72 3.21
N SER A 175 12.11 15.49 4.41
CA SER A 175 11.61 14.40 5.27
C SER A 175 10.36 14.82 6.05
N PRO A 176 9.47 13.87 6.39
CA PRO A 176 8.49 14.06 7.44
C PRO A 176 9.17 14.25 8.80
N ALA A 177 8.46 14.86 9.76
CA ALA A 177 8.99 15.06 11.11
C ALA A 177 9.35 13.75 11.82
N VAL A 178 8.55 12.71 11.62
CA VAL A 178 8.76 11.36 12.14
C VAL A 178 8.80 10.39 10.97
N ALA A 179 9.86 9.61 10.85
CA ALA A 179 10.02 8.57 9.86
C ALA A 179 9.79 7.19 10.49
N VAL A 180 9.02 6.34 9.85
CA VAL A 180 8.78 4.95 10.26
C VAL A 180 9.17 4.02 9.12
N ILE A 181 10.07 3.06 9.38
CA ILE A 181 10.39 1.97 8.46
C ILE A 181 9.96 0.66 9.10
N THR A 182 8.97 -0.01 8.50
CA THR A 182 8.37 -1.21 9.09
C THR A 182 9.29 -2.43 9.01
N ASN A 183 9.87 -2.67 7.85
CA ASN A 183 10.81 -3.75 7.56
C ASN A 183 11.50 -3.52 6.22
N LEU A 184 12.61 -4.22 5.98
CA LEU A 184 13.36 -4.19 4.72
C LEU A 184 13.65 -5.63 4.27
N TYR A 185 13.00 -6.04 3.18
CA TYR A 185 13.22 -7.31 2.48
C TYR A 185 13.45 -7.03 1.01
N GLN A 186 13.91 -7.99 0.26
CA GLN A 186 14.04 -7.88 -1.19
C GLN A 186 12.66 -7.73 -1.85
N ASP A 187 12.50 -6.65 -2.64
CA ASP A 187 11.30 -6.40 -3.45
C ASP A 187 11.65 -5.35 -4.52
N HIS A 188 10.81 -5.18 -5.56
CA HIS A 188 10.91 -4.14 -6.59
C HIS A 188 12.30 -3.98 -7.24
N LEU A 189 13.04 -5.08 -7.45
CA LEU A 189 14.36 -5.03 -8.11
C LEU A 189 14.27 -4.71 -9.61
N ASP A 190 13.13 -4.99 -10.24
CA ASP A 190 12.78 -4.55 -11.59
C ASP A 190 12.83 -3.03 -11.73
N PHE A 191 12.42 -2.31 -10.70
CA PHE A 191 12.42 -0.84 -10.65
C PHE A 191 13.76 -0.26 -10.14
N HIS A 192 14.28 -0.78 -9.00
CA HIS A 192 15.45 -0.23 -8.33
C HIS A 192 16.78 -0.84 -8.80
N GLY A 193 16.75 -2.03 -9.41
CA GLY A 193 17.87 -2.78 -9.96
C GLY A 193 18.57 -3.66 -8.95
N ASP A 194 18.82 -3.20 -7.73
CA ASP A 194 19.48 -3.96 -6.68
C ASP A 194 18.97 -3.59 -5.28
N ILE A 195 19.34 -4.39 -4.29
CA ILE A 195 18.93 -4.22 -2.89
C ILE A 195 19.48 -2.91 -2.29
N PRO A 196 20.77 -2.55 -2.47
CA PRO A 196 21.29 -1.28 -1.97
C PRO A 196 20.50 -0.07 -2.49
N SER A 197 20.22 0.00 -3.78
CA SER A 197 19.42 1.08 -4.39
C SER A 197 17.98 1.11 -3.85
N TYR A 198 17.37 -0.05 -3.62
CA TYR A 198 16.04 -0.14 -3.03
C TYR A 198 16.01 0.36 -1.57
N TYR A 199 17.02 0.02 -0.77
CA TYR A 199 17.10 0.48 0.62
C TYR A 199 17.45 1.95 0.69
N ALA A 200 18.36 2.45 -0.16
CA ALA A 200 18.69 3.87 -0.28
C ALA A 200 17.45 4.70 -0.66
N ALA A 201 16.64 4.23 -1.61
CA ALA A 201 15.38 4.89 -1.95
C ALA A 201 14.45 5.04 -0.74
N LYS A 202 14.36 4.03 0.13
CA LYS A 202 13.54 4.12 1.36
C LYS A 202 14.17 5.00 2.43
N ALA A 203 15.50 5.05 2.52
CA ALA A 203 16.23 5.86 3.49
C ALA A 203 16.00 7.37 3.26
N CYS A 204 15.70 7.79 2.03
CA CYS A 204 15.33 9.20 1.75
C CYS A 204 14.17 9.70 2.64
N ILE A 205 13.36 8.82 3.22
CA ILE A 205 12.30 9.23 4.15
C ILE A 205 12.83 9.94 5.40
N PHE A 206 14.07 9.67 5.81
CA PHE A 206 14.68 10.29 6.99
C PHE A 206 15.90 11.15 6.69
N GLU A 207 16.57 10.98 5.55
CA GLU A 207 17.86 11.61 5.23
C GLU A 207 17.78 13.13 5.07
N HIS A 208 16.59 13.69 4.87
CA HIS A 208 16.38 15.11 4.59
C HIS A 208 15.77 15.87 5.78
N GLY A 209 16.14 15.48 7.02
CA GLY A 209 15.81 16.24 8.22
C GLY A 209 14.68 15.66 9.07
N ALA A 210 14.42 14.36 9.04
CA ALA A 210 13.54 13.73 10.03
C ALA A 210 14.10 13.90 11.45
N ARG A 211 13.24 14.19 12.41
CA ARG A 211 13.63 14.35 13.81
C ARG A 211 13.95 13.02 14.50
N VAL A 212 13.32 11.95 14.04
CA VAL A 212 13.44 10.61 14.61
C VAL A 212 13.09 9.56 13.56
N LEU A 213 13.81 8.44 13.60
CA LEU A 213 13.50 7.21 12.88
C LEU A 213 12.95 6.17 13.88
N ILE A 214 11.77 5.64 13.60
CA ILE A 214 11.15 4.56 14.36
C ILE A 214 11.20 3.29 13.52
N THR A 215 11.80 2.24 14.04
CA THR A 215 12.02 1.01 13.29
C THR A 215 12.37 -0.17 14.20
N THR A 216 12.87 -1.27 13.62
CA THR A 216 13.35 -2.46 14.34
C THR A 216 14.87 -2.62 14.20
N PRO A 217 15.52 -3.38 15.10
CA PRO A 217 16.95 -3.67 14.99
C PRO A 217 17.36 -4.31 13.65
N GLU A 218 16.48 -5.13 13.09
CA GLU A 218 16.72 -5.80 11.79
C GLU A 218 16.81 -4.81 10.63
N VAL A 219 16.00 -3.75 10.67
CA VAL A 219 16.05 -2.65 9.68
C VAL A 219 17.36 -1.88 9.80
N VAL A 220 17.77 -1.52 11.02
CA VAL A 220 19.06 -0.83 11.24
C VAL A 220 20.22 -1.68 10.72
N ALA A 221 20.24 -2.98 11.02
CA ALA A 221 21.25 -3.90 10.52
C ALA A 221 21.19 -4.07 8.99
N ALA A 222 20.01 -3.96 8.38
CA ALA A 222 19.86 -4.02 6.93
C ALA A 222 20.40 -2.76 6.24
N LEU A 223 20.18 -1.58 6.82
CA LEU A 223 20.72 -0.31 6.35
C LEU A 223 22.26 -0.27 6.47
N ASP A 224 22.79 -0.69 7.62
CA ASP A 224 24.23 -0.77 7.86
C ASP A 224 24.93 -1.67 6.83
N ARG A 225 24.38 -2.84 6.50
CA ARG A 225 24.92 -3.76 5.49
C ARG A 225 25.04 -3.15 4.09
N VAL A 226 24.27 -2.13 3.76
CA VAL A 226 24.35 -1.42 2.47
C VAL A 226 25.04 -0.07 2.60
N GLY A 227 25.69 0.22 3.76
CA GLY A 227 26.49 1.40 3.98
C GLY A 227 25.69 2.66 4.40
N ILE A 228 24.42 2.52 4.79
CA ILE A 228 23.60 3.63 5.29
C ILE A 228 23.69 3.66 6.81
N THR A 229 24.63 4.46 7.32
CA THR A 229 24.99 4.54 8.75
C THR A 229 24.66 5.87 9.41
N ASP A 230 24.47 6.93 8.64
CA ASP A 230 24.05 8.25 9.14
C ASP A 230 22.55 8.27 9.38
N LEU A 231 22.15 7.89 10.60
CA LEU A 231 20.76 7.80 11.02
C LEU A 231 20.42 8.97 11.97
N PRO A 232 19.21 9.56 11.88
CA PRO A 232 18.72 10.45 12.91
C PRO A 232 18.56 9.70 14.25
N PRO A 233 18.19 10.35 15.35
CA PRO A 233 17.82 9.64 16.58
C PRO A 233 16.87 8.48 16.31
N VAL A 234 17.23 7.26 16.77
CA VAL A 234 16.47 6.04 16.49
C VAL A 234 15.67 5.61 17.72
N ARG A 235 14.41 5.25 17.51
CA ARG A 235 13.56 4.53 18.48
C ARG A 235 13.32 3.12 17.95
N LEU A 236 13.71 2.12 18.72
CA LEU A 236 13.62 0.72 18.33
C LEU A 236 12.40 0.04 18.94
N VAL A 237 11.72 -0.75 18.14
CA VAL A 237 10.78 -1.78 18.57
C VAL A 237 11.54 -3.10 18.60
N HIS A 238 11.79 -3.65 19.80
CA HIS A 238 12.40 -4.97 19.94
C HIS A 238 11.32 -6.06 19.83
N PRO A 239 11.48 -7.05 18.93
CA PRO A 239 10.48 -8.10 18.76
C PRO A 239 10.12 -8.84 20.07
N SER A 240 11.09 -8.97 21.00
CA SER A 240 10.89 -9.60 22.32
C SER A 240 10.02 -8.77 23.29
N GLU A 241 9.84 -7.48 23.02
CA GLU A 241 9.07 -6.56 23.85
C GLU A 241 7.67 -6.30 23.26
N VAL A 242 7.42 -6.82 22.06
CA VAL A 242 6.16 -6.58 21.36
C VAL A 242 5.05 -7.42 21.97
N ARG A 243 4.06 -6.76 22.53
CA ARG A 243 2.88 -7.38 23.10
C ARG A 243 1.75 -7.51 22.07
N VAL A 244 1.17 -8.70 21.98
CA VAL A 244 -0.05 -8.92 21.19
C VAL A 244 -1.21 -8.16 21.84
N PRO A 245 -1.95 -7.29 21.11
CA PRO A 245 -3.13 -6.63 21.64
C PRO A 245 -4.16 -7.64 22.17
N ARG A 246 -4.65 -7.42 23.38
CA ARG A 246 -5.60 -8.36 24.07
C ARG A 246 -7.01 -8.29 23.51
N SER A 247 -7.36 -7.17 22.90
CA SER A 247 -8.69 -6.95 22.31
C SER A 247 -9.01 -7.83 21.11
N GLY A 248 -8.01 -8.57 20.58
CA GLY A 248 -8.17 -9.30 19.33
C GLY A 248 -8.19 -8.38 18.11
N GLY A 249 -8.91 -8.78 17.06
CA GLY A 249 -9.01 -8.03 15.80
C GLY A 249 -7.76 -8.14 14.92
N VAL A 250 -7.72 -7.36 13.83
CA VAL A 250 -6.67 -7.47 12.81
C VAL A 250 -5.27 -7.13 13.33
N MET A 251 -5.15 -6.33 14.37
CA MET A 251 -3.85 -5.97 14.96
C MET A 251 -3.27 -7.05 15.87
N SER A 252 -4.04 -8.09 16.24
CA SER A 252 -3.55 -9.24 16.97
C SER A 252 -2.94 -10.34 16.08
N TYR A 253 -3.08 -10.22 14.77
CA TYR A 253 -2.44 -11.16 13.84
C TYR A 253 -0.91 -11.01 13.91
N GLU A 254 -0.19 -12.15 13.92
CA GLU A 254 1.26 -12.20 14.10
C GLU A 254 2.02 -11.16 13.28
N HIS A 255 1.68 -11.04 12.00
CA HIS A 255 2.32 -10.08 11.08
C HIS A 255 1.96 -8.60 11.35
N ASN A 256 0.94 -8.31 12.18
CA ASN A 256 0.52 -6.95 12.54
C ASN A 256 0.96 -6.51 13.93
N VAL A 257 1.44 -7.42 14.75
CA VAL A 257 1.85 -7.11 16.14
C VAL A 257 3.00 -6.09 16.15
N ALA A 258 4.02 -6.29 15.29
CA ALA A 258 5.11 -5.33 15.13
C ALA A 258 4.62 -3.98 14.54
N ASN A 259 3.66 -4.00 13.62
CA ASN A 259 3.06 -2.79 13.07
C ASN A 259 2.35 -1.97 14.15
N ALA A 260 1.66 -2.62 15.10
CA ALA A 260 1.01 -1.95 16.23
C ALA A 260 2.03 -1.29 17.16
N ALA A 261 3.13 -1.97 17.46
CA ALA A 261 4.20 -1.42 18.31
C ALA A 261 4.91 -0.23 17.66
N LEU A 262 5.22 -0.30 16.36
CA LEU A 262 5.77 0.83 15.61
C LEU A 262 4.82 2.03 15.62
N ALA A 263 3.52 1.79 15.42
CA ALA A 263 2.51 2.84 15.49
C ALA A 263 2.41 3.47 16.89
N ALA A 264 2.49 2.66 17.95
CA ALA A 264 2.46 3.15 19.33
C ALA A 264 3.68 4.06 19.65
N LEU A 265 4.89 3.68 19.21
CA LEU A 265 6.08 4.53 19.35
C LEU A 265 5.94 5.83 18.55
N ALA A 266 5.42 5.77 17.33
CA ALA A 266 5.19 6.97 16.52
C ALA A 266 4.13 7.90 17.13
N ALA A 267 3.07 7.34 17.72
CA ALA A 267 2.09 8.11 18.46
C ALA A 267 2.70 8.76 19.72
N ALA A 268 3.59 8.06 20.42
CA ALA A 268 4.28 8.59 21.59
C ALA A 268 5.14 9.83 21.28
N GLU A 269 5.80 9.87 20.11
CA GLU A 269 6.56 11.05 19.63
C GLU A 269 5.66 12.27 19.38
N VAL A 270 4.42 12.04 18.94
CA VAL A 270 3.43 13.10 18.75
C VAL A 270 2.85 13.60 20.07
N LEU A 271 2.56 12.67 20.98
CA LEU A 271 1.93 12.95 22.28
C LEU A 271 2.93 13.53 23.31
N GLY A 272 4.24 13.33 23.12
CA GLY A 272 5.26 13.63 24.11
C GLY A 272 5.19 12.75 25.38
N ARG A 273 4.49 11.60 25.31
CA ARG A 273 4.37 10.61 26.37
C ARG A 273 4.21 9.20 25.80
N PRO A 274 4.55 8.16 26.55
CA PRO A 274 4.26 6.78 26.12
C PRO A 274 2.76 6.56 25.92
N VAL A 275 2.44 5.69 24.95
CA VAL A 275 1.09 5.14 24.76
C VAL A 275 0.98 3.91 25.67
N THR A 276 -0.06 3.87 26.48
CA THR A 276 -0.28 2.76 27.41
C THR A 276 -0.84 1.52 26.71
N ASP A 277 -0.63 0.36 27.31
CA ASP A 277 -1.19 -0.90 26.82
C ASP A 277 -2.71 -0.86 26.66
N ALA A 278 -3.42 -0.22 27.59
CA ALA A 278 -4.87 -0.09 27.54
C ALA A 278 -5.34 0.77 26.34
N GLU A 279 -4.59 1.82 26.00
CA GLU A 279 -4.86 2.66 24.82
C GLU A 279 -4.62 1.89 23.53
N ILE A 280 -3.55 1.08 23.47
CA ILE A 280 -3.26 0.19 22.32
C ILE A 280 -4.35 -0.86 22.18
N ASP A 281 -4.75 -1.52 23.27
CA ASP A 281 -5.80 -2.54 23.29
C ASP A 281 -7.15 -1.96 22.83
N HIS A 282 -7.50 -0.77 23.31
CA HIS A 282 -8.72 -0.08 22.91
C HIS A 282 -8.71 0.25 21.40
N ALA A 283 -7.62 0.86 20.92
CA ALA A 283 -7.49 1.19 19.51
C ALA A 283 -7.51 -0.07 18.63
N ALA A 284 -6.81 -1.14 19.02
CA ALA A 284 -6.81 -2.39 18.28
C ALA A 284 -8.20 -3.05 18.22
N GLY A 285 -8.97 -2.97 19.31
CA GLY A 285 -10.34 -3.50 19.37
C GLY A 285 -11.35 -2.73 18.52
N THR A 286 -11.10 -1.45 18.27
CA THR A 286 -11.98 -0.59 17.44
C THR A 286 -11.49 -0.42 16.00
N PHE A 287 -10.28 -0.88 15.67
CA PHE A 287 -9.72 -0.78 14.33
C PHE A 287 -10.30 -1.85 13.41
N ALA A 288 -11.10 -1.43 12.44
CA ALA A 288 -11.75 -2.34 11.50
C ALA A 288 -10.78 -2.98 10.47
N GLY A 289 -9.51 -2.55 10.44
CA GLY A 289 -8.56 -2.95 9.40
C GLY A 289 -8.64 -2.08 8.15
N LEU A 290 -7.93 -2.52 7.11
CA LEU A 290 -7.97 -1.87 5.81
C LEU A 290 -9.02 -2.53 4.92
N PRO A 291 -9.72 -1.76 4.07
CA PRO A 291 -10.53 -2.36 3.02
C PRO A 291 -9.70 -3.34 2.18
N HIS A 292 -10.32 -4.44 1.78
CA HIS A 292 -9.71 -5.46 0.91
C HIS A 292 -8.48 -6.17 1.50
N ARG A 293 -8.28 -6.11 2.84
CA ARG A 293 -7.25 -6.86 3.59
C ARG A 293 -7.88 -7.59 4.75
N LEU A 294 -8.13 -8.88 4.59
CA LEU A 294 -8.79 -9.73 5.58
C LEU A 294 -10.09 -9.09 6.13
N GLN A 295 -10.76 -8.30 5.30
CA GLN A 295 -11.97 -7.59 5.66
C GLN A 295 -13.15 -8.56 5.69
N THR A 296 -13.80 -8.74 6.84
CA THR A 296 -15.09 -9.42 6.88
C THR A 296 -16.15 -8.55 6.23
N VAL A 297 -16.65 -8.96 5.07
CA VAL A 297 -17.63 -8.19 4.29
C VAL A 297 -19.06 -8.63 4.56
N ARG A 298 -19.28 -9.91 4.93
CA ARG A 298 -20.59 -10.47 5.27
C ARG A 298 -20.44 -11.61 6.28
N THR A 299 -21.52 -11.88 7.00
CA THR A 299 -21.69 -13.11 7.79
C THR A 299 -23.09 -13.65 7.49
N THR A 300 -23.18 -14.87 6.95
CA THR A 300 -24.43 -15.52 6.56
C THR A 300 -24.42 -16.95 7.10
N GLY A 301 -25.49 -17.36 7.79
CA GLY A 301 -25.60 -18.72 8.32
C GLY A 301 -24.48 -19.17 9.25
N GLY A 302 -23.76 -18.23 9.89
CA GLY A 302 -22.59 -18.52 10.72
C GLY A 302 -21.26 -18.49 9.96
N THR A 303 -21.27 -18.54 8.63
CA THR A 303 -20.06 -18.44 7.78
C THR A 303 -19.65 -16.99 7.56
N ARG A 304 -18.38 -16.66 7.82
CA ARG A 304 -17.81 -15.36 7.55
C ARG A 304 -17.25 -15.30 6.12
N TRP A 305 -17.59 -14.25 5.39
CA TRP A 305 -17.07 -13.95 4.07
C TRP A 305 -16.01 -12.85 4.18
N VAL A 306 -14.79 -13.19 3.76
CA VAL A 306 -13.61 -12.35 3.97
C VAL A 306 -13.02 -11.94 2.62
N ASP A 307 -12.92 -10.63 2.41
CA ASP A 307 -12.27 -10.02 1.27
C ASP A 307 -10.79 -9.74 1.60
N ASP A 308 -9.93 -10.37 0.84
CA ASP A 308 -8.47 -10.19 0.88
C ASP A 308 -7.92 -10.01 -0.56
N THR A 309 -8.66 -9.28 -1.40
CA THR A 309 -8.34 -9.10 -2.82
C THR A 309 -7.01 -8.41 -3.10
N LEU A 310 -6.40 -7.77 -2.09
CA LEU A 310 -5.04 -7.23 -2.14
C LEU A 310 -3.94 -8.29 -1.98
N ALA A 311 -4.26 -9.55 -1.68
CA ALA A 311 -3.31 -10.65 -1.65
C ALA A 311 -2.97 -11.09 -3.08
N THR A 312 -1.83 -10.67 -3.59
CA THR A 312 -1.40 -10.89 -4.99
C THR A 312 -0.25 -11.87 -5.13
N THR A 313 0.17 -12.53 -4.04
CA THR A 313 1.25 -13.52 -4.01
C THR A 313 0.89 -14.72 -3.13
N GLY A 314 1.57 -15.86 -3.33
CA GLY A 314 1.38 -17.06 -2.51
C GLY A 314 1.64 -16.83 -1.03
N GLU A 315 2.68 -16.06 -0.68
CA GLU A 315 3.02 -15.72 0.71
C GLU A 315 1.91 -14.90 1.38
N SER A 316 1.26 -14.01 0.63
CA SER A 316 0.12 -13.24 1.14
C SER A 316 -1.05 -14.16 1.48
N VAL A 317 -1.33 -15.15 0.66
CA VAL A 317 -2.37 -16.16 0.91
C VAL A 317 -2.04 -17.00 2.15
N VAL A 318 -0.79 -17.42 2.31
CA VAL A 318 -0.33 -18.14 3.52
C VAL A 318 -0.54 -17.27 4.77
N ALA A 319 -0.17 -15.99 4.71
CA ALA A 319 -0.38 -15.05 5.82
C ALA A 319 -1.88 -14.89 6.14
N ALA A 320 -2.73 -14.81 5.11
CA ALA A 320 -4.19 -14.75 5.26
C ALA A 320 -4.75 -16.01 5.94
N LEU A 321 -4.32 -17.19 5.51
CA LEU A 321 -4.73 -18.46 6.12
C LEU A 321 -4.29 -18.58 7.59
N ARG A 322 -3.08 -18.12 7.92
CA ARG A 322 -2.58 -18.10 9.31
C ARG A 322 -3.40 -17.16 10.21
N ALA A 323 -3.93 -16.09 9.65
CA ALA A 323 -4.75 -15.10 10.36
C ALA A 323 -6.19 -15.62 10.66
N MET A 324 -6.63 -16.71 10.00
CA MET A 324 -7.96 -17.27 10.30
C MET A 324 -7.99 -17.91 11.67
N PRO A 325 -9.16 -17.99 12.35
CA PRO A 325 -9.28 -18.59 13.67
C PRO A 325 -8.71 -20.01 13.73
N ALA A 326 -8.12 -20.37 14.84
CA ALA A 326 -7.59 -21.72 15.04
C ALA A 326 -8.72 -22.75 14.88
N GLY A 327 -8.46 -23.82 14.11
CA GLY A 327 -9.43 -24.89 13.83
C GLY A 327 -10.52 -24.54 12.81
N ALA A 328 -10.64 -23.31 12.35
CA ALA A 328 -11.63 -22.94 11.35
C ALA A 328 -11.44 -23.70 10.02
N ALA A 329 -12.54 -24.14 9.45
CA ALA A 329 -12.59 -24.66 8.08
C ALA A 329 -12.73 -23.50 7.10
N VAL A 330 -11.82 -23.45 6.12
CA VAL A 330 -11.70 -22.32 5.18
C VAL A 330 -11.98 -22.78 3.76
N ALA A 331 -12.96 -22.18 3.09
CA ALA A 331 -13.08 -22.25 1.64
C ALA A 331 -12.22 -21.11 1.05
N LEU A 332 -11.09 -21.46 0.45
CA LEU A 332 -10.14 -20.53 -0.12
C LEU A 332 -10.38 -20.34 -1.62
N ILE A 333 -10.71 -19.13 -2.03
CA ILE A 333 -10.89 -18.77 -3.45
C ILE A 333 -9.59 -18.09 -3.94
N VAL A 334 -8.97 -18.69 -4.97
CA VAL A 334 -7.74 -18.22 -5.60
C VAL A 334 -7.93 -18.00 -7.10
N GLY A 335 -7.05 -17.19 -7.71
CA GLY A 335 -7.00 -16.96 -9.16
C GLY A 335 -7.09 -15.50 -9.56
N GLY A 336 -6.44 -15.18 -10.67
CA GLY A 336 -6.34 -13.86 -11.26
C GLY A 336 -5.33 -13.87 -12.41
N MET A 337 -4.74 -12.71 -12.72
CA MET A 337 -3.78 -12.55 -13.80
C MET A 337 -2.49 -13.32 -13.53
N ASP A 338 -2.09 -14.15 -14.49
CA ASP A 338 -0.82 -14.85 -14.41
C ASP A 338 0.36 -13.87 -14.59
N ARG A 339 1.31 -13.92 -13.66
CA ARG A 339 2.53 -13.12 -13.65
C ARG A 339 3.79 -13.96 -13.51
N GLY A 340 3.69 -15.29 -13.71
CA GLY A 340 4.78 -16.22 -13.57
C GLY A 340 5.31 -16.35 -12.13
N LEU A 341 4.43 -16.20 -11.13
CA LEU A 341 4.81 -16.31 -9.72
C LEU A 341 5.01 -17.77 -9.31
N ASP A 342 5.94 -18.01 -8.41
CA ASP A 342 6.11 -19.30 -7.75
C ASP A 342 5.12 -19.45 -6.59
N TYR A 343 4.39 -20.57 -6.56
CA TYR A 343 3.41 -20.90 -5.53
C TYR A 343 3.83 -22.07 -4.64
N GLN A 344 5.08 -22.55 -4.74
CA GLN A 344 5.55 -23.73 -3.99
C GLN A 344 5.37 -23.55 -2.48
N GLY A 345 5.68 -22.38 -1.92
CA GLY A 345 5.50 -22.10 -0.49
C GLY A 345 4.03 -22.16 -0.04
N LEU A 346 3.09 -21.79 -0.90
CA LEU A 346 1.66 -21.94 -0.63
C LEU A 346 1.24 -23.42 -0.70
N ASP A 347 1.70 -24.16 -1.72
CA ASP A 347 1.46 -25.61 -1.82
C ASP A 347 1.99 -26.36 -0.59
N ASP A 348 3.20 -26.03 -0.13
CA ASP A 348 3.79 -26.63 1.09
C ASP A 348 2.91 -26.36 2.31
N TYR A 349 2.41 -25.13 2.45
CA TYR A 349 1.52 -24.79 3.56
C TYR A 349 0.17 -25.51 3.47
N LEU A 350 -0.46 -25.57 2.31
CA LEU A 350 -1.74 -26.25 2.11
C LEU A 350 -1.64 -27.76 2.39
N CYS A 351 -0.59 -28.42 1.86
CA CYS A 351 -0.35 -29.85 2.04
C CYS A 351 0.13 -30.21 3.45
N SER A 352 0.65 -29.24 4.25
CA SER A 352 1.07 -29.48 5.63
C SER A 352 -0.07 -29.88 6.56
N GLY A 353 -1.33 -29.66 6.17
CA GLY A 353 -2.49 -29.90 7.01
C GLY A 353 -2.65 -28.92 8.18
N ALA A 354 -1.84 -27.85 8.24
CA ALA A 354 -1.92 -26.84 9.28
C ALA A 354 -3.28 -26.13 9.37
N ARG A 355 -4.06 -26.19 8.27
CA ARG A 355 -5.43 -25.67 8.15
C ARG A 355 -6.34 -26.64 7.41
N ARG A 356 -7.61 -26.70 7.81
CA ARG A 356 -8.66 -27.40 7.08
C ARG A 356 -9.12 -26.50 5.92
N VAL A 357 -8.60 -26.75 4.71
CA VAL A 357 -8.86 -25.93 3.54
C VAL A 357 -9.65 -26.74 2.49
N THR A 358 -10.67 -26.13 1.91
CA THR A 358 -11.26 -26.49 0.63
C THR A 358 -10.82 -25.45 -0.39
N LEU A 359 -10.10 -25.85 -1.44
CA LEU A 359 -9.54 -24.96 -2.45
C LEU A 359 -10.53 -24.75 -3.59
N ILE A 360 -10.82 -23.50 -3.93
CA ILE A 360 -11.64 -23.11 -5.08
C ILE A 360 -10.76 -22.33 -6.05
N GLN A 361 -10.39 -23.00 -7.14
CA GLN A 361 -9.54 -22.46 -8.19
C GLN A 361 -10.41 -21.74 -9.22
N GLY A 362 -10.32 -20.40 -9.25
CA GLY A 362 -11.02 -19.54 -10.19
C GLY A 362 -10.39 -19.51 -11.59
N PRO A 363 -10.90 -18.68 -12.50
CA PRO A 363 -10.40 -18.56 -13.87
C PRO A 363 -8.95 -18.07 -13.94
N SER A 364 -8.43 -18.01 -15.16
CA SER A 364 -7.07 -17.57 -15.50
C SER A 364 -5.99 -18.46 -14.85
N ASN A 365 -5.18 -17.95 -13.91
CA ASN A 365 -4.12 -18.74 -13.31
C ASN A 365 -4.54 -19.57 -12.09
N GLY A 366 -5.82 -19.59 -11.72
CA GLY A 366 -6.28 -20.32 -10.53
C GLY A 366 -5.84 -21.78 -10.50
N ALA A 367 -5.79 -22.45 -11.65
CA ALA A 367 -5.32 -23.83 -11.76
C ALA A 367 -3.83 -24.03 -11.46
N LEU A 368 -3.02 -22.96 -11.51
CA LEU A 368 -1.58 -22.97 -11.16
C LEU A 368 -1.35 -22.75 -9.66
N ILE A 369 -2.36 -22.25 -8.94
CA ILE A 369 -2.28 -21.94 -7.51
C ILE A 369 -2.78 -23.15 -6.73
N GLY A 370 -1.92 -23.72 -5.89
CA GLY A 370 -2.23 -24.91 -5.12
C GLY A 370 -2.30 -26.20 -5.97
N THR A 371 -1.44 -26.31 -6.99
CA THR A 371 -1.44 -27.43 -7.94
C THR A 371 -1.18 -28.77 -7.26
N ARG A 372 -0.20 -28.85 -6.36
CA ARG A 372 0.13 -30.06 -5.61
C ARG A 372 -1.04 -30.43 -4.66
N PHE A 373 -1.58 -29.45 -3.95
CA PHE A 373 -2.74 -29.66 -3.08
C PHE A 373 -3.93 -30.22 -3.87
N ALA A 374 -4.21 -29.67 -5.07
CA ALA A 374 -5.29 -30.12 -5.92
C ALA A 374 -5.12 -31.58 -6.42
N GLN A 375 -3.87 -32.01 -6.62
CA GLN A 375 -3.54 -33.39 -6.99
C GLN A 375 -3.71 -34.35 -5.80
N GLU A 376 -3.26 -33.97 -4.61
CA GLU A 376 -3.29 -34.81 -3.40
C GLU A 376 -4.68 -34.81 -2.72
N HIS A 377 -5.49 -33.76 -2.95
CA HIS A 377 -6.78 -33.54 -2.29
C HIS A 377 -7.88 -33.14 -3.29
N ALA A 378 -8.08 -33.96 -4.32
CA ALA A 378 -9.08 -33.71 -5.37
C ALA A 378 -10.52 -33.62 -4.82
N ASP A 379 -10.81 -34.32 -3.73
CA ASP A 379 -12.08 -34.28 -2.99
C ASP A 379 -12.39 -32.96 -2.32
N ARG A 380 -11.37 -32.14 -2.08
CA ARG A 380 -11.46 -30.80 -1.48
C ARG A 380 -10.99 -29.69 -2.41
N THR A 381 -10.99 -29.96 -3.72
CA THR A 381 -10.60 -28.98 -4.73
C THR A 381 -11.68 -28.84 -5.78
N HIS A 382 -12.10 -27.60 -6.02
CA HIS A 382 -13.10 -27.25 -7.03
C HIS A 382 -12.49 -26.30 -8.05
N ARG A 383 -12.73 -26.55 -9.34
CA ARG A 383 -12.38 -25.63 -10.43
C ARG A 383 -13.64 -24.97 -10.95
N VAL A 384 -13.58 -23.66 -11.11
CA VAL A 384 -14.71 -22.85 -11.56
C VAL A 384 -14.26 -21.85 -12.62
N ASP A 385 -15.19 -21.39 -13.44
CA ASP A 385 -14.95 -20.50 -14.58
C ASP A 385 -15.20 -19.01 -14.27
N SER A 386 -15.74 -18.71 -13.09
CA SER A 386 -16.06 -17.33 -12.69
C SER A 386 -16.04 -17.16 -11.17
N LEU A 387 -15.89 -15.91 -10.72
CA LEU A 387 -16.01 -15.57 -9.29
C LEU A 387 -17.42 -15.83 -8.77
N GLN A 388 -18.45 -15.64 -9.61
CA GLN A 388 -19.83 -15.97 -9.25
C GLN A 388 -19.97 -17.45 -8.95
N ALA A 389 -19.44 -18.32 -9.81
CA ALA A 389 -19.44 -19.76 -9.59
C ALA A 389 -18.63 -20.15 -8.35
N ALA A 390 -17.50 -19.44 -8.06
CA ALA A 390 -16.73 -19.66 -6.85
C ALA A 390 -17.53 -19.35 -5.58
N VAL A 391 -18.26 -18.24 -5.57
CA VAL A 391 -19.13 -17.84 -4.44
C VAL A 391 -20.27 -18.88 -4.27
N GLY A 392 -20.93 -19.29 -5.36
CA GLY A 392 -21.98 -20.31 -5.31
C GLY A 392 -21.47 -21.67 -4.82
N THR A 393 -20.26 -22.08 -5.28
CA THR A 393 -19.61 -23.31 -4.80
C THR A 393 -19.34 -23.22 -3.30
N ALA A 394 -18.72 -22.11 -2.84
CA ALA A 394 -18.41 -21.91 -1.43
C ALA A 394 -19.68 -21.93 -0.55
N ALA A 395 -20.77 -21.31 -1.02
CA ALA A 395 -22.05 -21.28 -0.30
C ALA A 395 -22.69 -22.66 -0.17
N GLY A 396 -22.45 -23.55 -1.13
CA GLY A 396 -22.96 -24.94 -1.12
C GLY A 396 -22.14 -25.92 -0.26
N LEU A 397 -20.97 -25.53 0.22
CA LEU A 397 -20.14 -26.39 1.06
C LEU A 397 -20.67 -26.47 2.49
N ALA A 398 -20.72 -27.70 3.03
CA ALA A 398 -21.04 -27.91 4.44
C ALA A 398 -19.83 -27.62 5.35
N ASP A 399 -20.12 -27.25 6.59
CA ASP A 399 -19.13 -27.11 7.68
C ASP A 399 -17.96 -26.15 7.33
N ILE A 400 -18.24 -25.04 6.65
CA ILE A 400 -17.30 -23.96 6.37
C ILE A 400 -17.54 -22.80 7.31
N ASP A 401 -16.48 -22.42 8.08
CA ASP A 401 -16.53 -21.31 9.01
C ASP A 401 -16.17 -19.98 8.31
N VAL A 402 -15.30 -20.04 7.31
CA VAL A 402 -14.79 -18.85 6.58
C VAL A 402 -14.71 -19.12 5.09
N VAL A 403 -15.29 -18.25 4.29
CA VAL A 403 -14.99 -18.12 2.86
C VAL A 403 -13.99 -16.97 2.69
N LEU A 404 -12.80 -17.30 2.21
CA LEU A 404 -11.69 -16.36 2.05
C LEU A 404 -11.39 -16.13 0.57
N LEU A 405 -11.71 -14.94 0.05
CA LEU A 405 -11.24 -14.50 -1.26
C LEU A 405 -9.85 -13.91 -1.11
N SER A 406 -8.82 -14.72 -1.29
CA SER A 406 -7.40 -14.31 -1.27
C SER A 406 -6.73 -14.80 -2.55
N PRO A 407 -6.77 -13.99 -3.63
CA PRO A 407 -6.51 -14.45 -4.99
C PRO A 407 -5.13 -15.05 -5.22
N GLY A 408 -4.10 -14.60 -4.51
CA GLY A 408 -2.71 -14.96 -4.77
C GLY A 408 -2.18 -14.42 -6.11
N ALA A 409 -2.95 -13.62 -6.80
CA ALA A 409 -2.68 -13.08 -8.13
C ALA A 409 -3.34 -11.69 -8.30
N ALA A 410 -2.83 -10.90 -9.23
CA ALA A 410 -3.41 -9.60 -9.54
C ALA A 410 -4.80 -9.73 -10.20
N SER A 411 -5.66 -8.73 -10.02
CA SER A 411 -7.07 -8.77 -10.46
C SER A 411 -7.32 -8.31 -11.91
N TYR A 412 -6.25 -8.00 -12.67
CA TYR A 412 -6.37 -7.39 -14.01
C TYR A 412 -6.71 -8.37 -15.16
N ASP A 413 -7.08 -9.59 -14.84
CA ASP A 413 -7.52 -10.59 -15.82
C ASP A 413 -8.96 -10.38 -16.29
N THR A 414 -9.89 -10.29 -15.35
CA THR A 414 -11.35 -10.16 -15.60
C THR A 414 -11.87 -8.81 -15.10
N TYR A 415 -11.21 -8.24 -14.11
CA TYR A 415 -11.62 -6.99 -13.45
C TYR A 415 -10.62 -5.87 -13.74
N ARG A 416 -11.13 -4.63 -13.82
CA ARG A 416 -10.24 -3.45 -14.03
C ARG A 416 -9.24 -3.23 -12.89
N ASN A 417 -9.55 -3.71 -11.69
CA ASN A 417 -8.71 -3.62 -10.49
C ASN A 417 -9.28 -4.51 -9.37
N TYR A 418 -8.57 -4.58 -8.24
CA TYR A 418 -8.97 -5.36 -7.07
C TYR A 418 -10.28 -4.86 -6.42
N GLU A 419 -10.56 -3.54 -6.47
CA GLU A 419 -11.80 -2.94 -5.94
C GLU A 419 -13.02 -3.44 -6.73
N ALA A 420 -12.92 -3.52 -8.06
CA ALA A 420 -13.98 -4.06 -8.90
C ALA A 420 -14.22 -5.56 -8.62
N LYS A 421 -13.14 -6.34 -8.36
CA LYS A 421 -13.24 -7.75 -7.98
C LYS A 421 -13.92 -7.90 -6.62
N ALA A 422 -13.53 -7.09 -5.63
CA ALA A 422 -14.16 -7.07 -4.31
C ALA A 422 -15.63 -6.69 -4.36
N ALA A 423 -15.97 -5.65 -5.13
CA ALA A 423 -17.37 -5.25 -5.32
C ALA A 423 -18.22 -6.36 -5.95
N ALA A 424 -17.67 -7.06 -6.96
CA ALA A 424 -18.33 -8.21 -7.56
C ALA A 424 -18.51 -9.36 -6.54
N PHE A 425 -17.49 -9.65 -5.72
CA PHE A 425 -17.58 -10.64 -4.64
C PHE A 425 -18.72 -10.33 -3.67
N CYS A 426 -18.79 -9.08 -3.17
CA CYS A 426 -19.89 -8.66 -2.31
C CYS A 426 -21.26 -8.79 -3.00
N GLY A 427 -21.37 -8.34 -4.26
CA GLY A 427 -22.60 -8.43 -5.03
C GLY A 427 -23.08 -9.86 -5.22
N TYR A 428 -22.18 -10.82 -5.47
CA TYR A 428 -22.57 -12.24 -5.61
C TYR A 428 -23.01 -12.85 -4.26
N ILE A 429 -22.39 -12.46 -3.14
CA ILE A 429 -22.83 -12.90 -1.80
C ILE A 429 -24.24 -12.37 -1.50
N ASP A 430 -24.54 -11.13 -1.90
CA ASP A 430 -25.86 -10.52 -1.67
C ASP A 430 -26.99 -11.20 -2.47
N THR A 431 -26.66 -12.08 -3.44
CA THR A 431 -27.63 -12.86 -4.22
C THR A 431 -27.83 -14.30 -3.72
N LEU A 432 -27.09 -14.72 -2.68
CA LEU A 432 -27.26 -16.03 -2.04
C LEU A 432 -28.48 -16.02 -1.13
#